data_63cef101057143ceefb9dd2b514746d2
#
_entry.id   63cef101057143ceefb9dd2b514746d2
#
_cell.length_a   1.000
_cell.length_b   1.000
_cell.length_c   1.000
_cell.angle_alpha   90.00
_cell.angle_beta   90.00
_cell.angle_gamma   90.00
#
_symmetry.space_group_name_H-M   'P 1'
#
loop_
_entity.id
_entity.type
_entity.pdbx_description
1 polymer ?
#
loop_
_entity_poly.entity_id
_entity_poly.type
_entity_poly.pdbx_seq_one_letter_code
_entity_poly.pdbx_strand_id
1 'polypeptide(L)'
;SKKSLTADYLTGRREIAVPATARGWSNSITVKGARENNLRNVDVRIPLGVMTCITGVSGSGKSSLAKGILYPALRRLLYDTGVKPGDFDGLTGDVQLLKSVEMVDQNPIGKSSRSNPVTYIKAYDEIRKLFSDQPYAQHNGLGASAFSFNIAGGRCEECQGEGMIKVSMQFMADVELVCEACGGRRFRDEVLEVKYRGKSIYDVLEMTVDDAIAFFGEESKKNATCRRIVERLQPLQDVGLGYIKLGQSSSTLSGGENQRVKLASFLTK
;
A
#
# COMPACT_ATOMS: atom_id res chain seq x y z
N SER A 1 26.43 -10.60 -16.47
CA SER A 1 25.13 -10.62 -17.17
C SER A 1 24.78 -9.22 -17.68
N LYS A 2 24.46 -9.07 -18.97
CA LYS A 2 24.09 -7.78 -19.59
C LYS A 2 22.75 -7.20 -19.07
N LYS A 3 21.99 -7.96 -18.27
CA LYS A 3 20.66 -7.56 -17.75
C LYS A 3 20.55 -7.59 -16.21
N SER A 4 21.66 -7.55 -15.49
CA SER A 4 21.65 -7.61 -14.03
C SER A 4 21.80 -6.20 -13.42
N LEU A 5 20.78 -5.73 -12.71
CA LEU A 5 20.81 -4.48 -11.93
C LEU A 5 21.98 -4.46 -10.94
N THR A 6 22.23 -5.58 -10.24
CA THR A 6 23.36 -5.69 -9.31
C THR A 6 24.70 -5.50 -10.01
N ALA A 7 24.87 -6.09 -11.21
CA ALA A 7 26.07 -5.91 -11.99
C ALA A 7 26.24 -4.46 -12.46
N ASP A 8 25.14 -3.76 -12.77
CA ASP A 8 25.20 -2.36 -13.19
C ASP A 8 25.71 -1.45 -12.07
N TYR A 9 25.25 -1.67 -10.83
CA TYR A 9 25.74 -0.92 -9.67
C TYR A 9 27.19 -1.32 -9.30
N LEU A 10 27.53 -2.61 -9.32
CA LEU A 10 28.88 -3.06 -9.01
C LEU A 10 29.92 -2.60 -10.03
N THR A 11 29.54 -2.43 -11.27
CA THR A 11 30.45 -1.96 -12.35
C THR A 11 30.43 -0.45 -12.55
N GLY A 12 29.67 0.29 -11.75
CA GLY A 12 29.53 1.75 -11.88
C GLY A 12 28.75 2.22 -13.11
N ARG A 13 28.10 1.31 -13.86
CA ARG A 13 27.18 1.70 -14.97
C ARG A 13 25.91 2.39 -14.48
N ARG A 14 25.54 2.10 -13.25
CA ARG A 14 24.48 2.81 -12.51
C ARG A 14 25.01 3.25 -11.16
N GLU A 15 24.66 4.46 -10.78
CA GLU A 15 24.95 5.01 -9.46
C GLU A 15 23.77 5.86 -8.99
N ILE A 16 23.64 6.03 -7.67
CA ILE A 16 22.78 7.02 -7.07
C ILE A 16 23.65 8.25 -6.82
N ALA A 17 23.60 9.19 -7.75
CA ALA A 17 24.43 10.39 -7.68
C ALA A 17 24.12 11.22 -6.41
N VAL A 18 25.16 11.65 -5.71
CA VAL A 18 25.03 12.61 -4.62
C VAL A 18 24.82 14.00 -5.26
N PRO A 19 23.73 14.72 -4.92
CA PRO A 19 23.50 16.06 -5.48
C PRO A 19 24.67 17.00 -5.17
N ALA A 20 25.12 17.76 -6.16
CA ALA A 20 26.19 18.73 -6.01
C ALA A 20 25.82 19.85 -5.02
N THR A 21 24.52 20.18 -4.92
CA THR A 21 23.98 21.16 -3.99
C THR A 21 22.82 20.61 -3.22
N ALA A 22 22.81 20.80 -1.89
CA ALA A 22 21.66 20.48 -1.05
C ALA A 22 20.61 21.58 -1.13
N ARG A 23 19.33 21.20 -1.03
CA ARG A 23 18.22 22.15 -0.95
C ARG A 23 18.35 22.96 0.34
N GLY A 24 18.33 24.29 0.24
CA GLY A 24 18.27 25.19 1.40
C GLY A 24 16.91 25.05 2.12
N TRP A 25 16.91 25.32 3.42
CA TRP A 25 15.70 25.37 4.23
C TRP A 25 15.77 26.57 5.18
N SER A 26 14.61 27.16 5.49
CA SER A 26 14.47 28.27 6.42
C SER A 26 13.61 27.91 7.63
N ASN A 27 12.60 27.08 7.42
CA ASN A 27 11.63 26.68 8.45
C ASN A 27 12.00 25.33 9.08
N SER A 28 11.70 25.18 10.36
CA SER A 28 11.98 23.95 11.09
C SER A 28 11.04 23.77 12.29
N ILE A 29 10.86 22.53 12.70
CA ILE A 29 10.28 22.19 13.99
C ILE A 29 11.39 21.61 14.89
N THR A 30 11.24 21.77 16.20
CA THR A 30 12.19 21.23 17.16
C THR A 30 11.45 20.44 18.22
N VAL A 31 11.85 19.18 18.41
CA VAL A 31 11.49 18.38 19.58
C VAL A 31 12.40 18.80 20.69
N LYS A 32 11.85 19.30 21.82
CA LYS A 32 12.60 19.76 22.98
C LYS A 32 12.58 18.69 24.07
N GLY A 33 13.76 18.47 24.69
CA GLY A 33 13.88 17.68 25.90
C GLY A 33 13.46 16.23 25.76
N ALA A 34 13.70 15.59 24.61
CA ALA A 34 13.31 14.19 24.37
C ALA A 34 14.06 13.25 25.32
N ARG A 35 13.31 12.48 26.17
CA ARG A 35 13.87 11.60 27.19
C ARG A 35 13.16 10.24 27.31
N GLU A 36 12.34 9.90 26.33
CA GLU A 36 11.67 8.59 26.28
C GLU A 36 12.67 7.46 26.08
N ASN A 37 12.53 6.39 26.84
CA ASN A 37 13.43 5.21 26.86
C ASN A 37 14.88 5.59 27.13
N ASN A 38 15.78 5.42 26.13
CA ASN A 38 17.21 5.70 26.26
C ASN A 38 17.63 7.09 25.77
N LEU A 39 16.68 7.95 25.39
CA LEU A 39 16.97 9.32 25.03
C LEU A 39 17.37 10.15 26.29
N ARG A 40 18.41 10.96 26.16
CA ARG A 40 19.02 11.67 27.29
C ARG A 40 18.78 13.18 27.20
N ASN A 41 17.49 13.56 27.25
CA ASN A 41 17.09 14.98 27.24
C ASN A 41 17.63 15.73 26.00
N VAL A 42 17.43 15.16 24.82
CA VAL A 42 17.99 15.70 23.58
C VAL A 42 17.01 16.64 22.87
N ASP A 43 17.55 17.74 22.34
CA ASP A 43 16.84 18.63 21.44
C ASP A 43 17.12 18.21 20.01
N VAL A 44 16.08 18.03 19.20
CA VAL A 44 16.22 17.60 17.80
C VAL A 44 15.49 18.57 16.88
N ARG A 45 16.25 19.23 16.05
CA ARG A 45 15.74 20.15 15.02
C ARG A 45 15.51 19.42 13.71
N ILE A 46 14.31 19.55 13.14
CA ILE A 46 13.86 18.89 11.92
C ILE A 46 13.51 19.98 10.90
N PRO A 47 14.30 20.14 9.84
CA PRO A 47 14.01 21.07 8.76
C PRO A 47 12.72 20.72 8.02
N LEU A 48 11.99 21.73 7.57
CA LEU A 48 10.79 21.57 6.74
C LEU A 48 11.11 21.77 5.25
N GLY A 49 10.33 21.14 4.37
CA GLY A 49 10.48 21.24 2.92
C GLY A 49 11.68 20.48 2.34
N VAL A 50 12.37 19.68 3.15
CA VAL A 50 13.51 18.84 2.75
C VAL A 50 13.36 17.44 3.31
N MET A 51 14.08 16.47 2.71
CA MET A 51 14.16 15.12 3.26
C MET A 51 15.14 15.10 4.44
N THR A 52 14.67 14.67 5.62
CA THR A 52 15.47 14.49 6.81
C THR A 52 15.67 13.02 7.11
N CYS A 53 16.93 12.58 7.25
CA CYS A 53 17.28 11.21 7.62
C CYS A 53 17.70 11.14 9.09
N ILE A 54 17.08 10.24 9.88
CA ILE A 54 17.48 9.91 11.24
C ILE A 54 18.29 8.62 11.20
N THR A 55 19.59 8.69 11.42
CA THR A 55 20.52 7.55 11.34
C THR A 55 21.13 7.23 12.70
N GLY A 56 21.76 6.06 12.81
CA GLY A 56 22.43 5.61 14.02
C GLY A 56 22.38 4.10 14.19
N VAL A 57 23.15 3.57 15.13
CA VAL A 57 23.19 2.13 15.45
C VAL A 57 21.86 1.62 16.00
N SER A 58 21.65 0.31 15.98
CA SER A 58 20.47 -0.30 16.60
C SER A 58 20.42 0.06 18.09
N GLY A 59 19.22 0.36 18.61
CA GLY A 59 19.04 0.77 20.00
C GLY A 59 19.40 2.23 20.33
N SER A 60 19.84 3.07 19.34
CA SER A 60 20.23 4.47 19.62
C SER A 60 19.05 5.44 19.86
N GLY A 61 17.80 4.97 19.90
CA GLY A 61 16.64 5.81 20.19
C GLY A 61 15.91 6.40 18.97
N LYS A 62 16.31 6.05 17.73
CA LYS A 62 15.65 6.56 16.49
C LYS A 62 14.14 6.34 16.48
N SER A 63 13.69 5.14 16.83
CA SER A 63 12.26 4.80 16.89
C SER A 63 11.56 5.48 18.06
N SER A 64 12.22 5.63 19.20
CA SER A 64 11.69 6.38 20.35
C SER A 64 11.45 7.84 19.98
N LEU A 65 12.40 8.47 19.28
CA LEU A 65 12.25 9.83 18.81
C LEU A 65 11.14 9.96 17.75
N ALA A 66 11.19 9.17 16.67
CA ALA A 66 10.29 9.33 15.53
C ALA A 66 8.87 8.81 15.82
N LYS A 67 8.74 7.55 16.30
CA LYS A 67 7.45 6.88 16.52
C LYS A 67 6.90 7.12 17.92
N GLY A 68 7.76 7.25 18.91
CA GLY A 68 7.36 7.41 20.31
C GLY A 68 7.04 8.85 20.68
N ILE A 69 7.75 9.84 20.14
CA ILE A 69 7.59 11.25 20.51
C ILE A 69 7.04 12.07 19.34
N LEU A 70 7.80 12.23 18.26
CA LEU A 70 7.49 13.18 17.18
C LEU A 70 6.13 12.93 16.55
N TYR A 71 5.87 11.71 16.08
CA TYR A 71 4.62 11.37 15.40
C TYR A 71 3.39 11.52 16.29
N PRO A 72 3.35 10.97 17.54
CA PRO A 72 2.22 11.16 18.43
C PRO A 72 2.01 12.63 18.84
N ALA A 73 3.10 13.39 19.06
CA ALA A 73 3.03 14.80 19.38
C ALA A 73 2.41 15.63 18.26
N LEU A 74 2.83 15.38 17.02
CA LEU A 74 2.24 16.02 15.83
C LEU A 74 0.77 15.60 15.61
N ARG A 75 0.43 14.33 15.82
CA ARG A 75 -0.97 13.87 15.74
C ARG A 75 -1.85 14.56 16.76
N ARG A 76 -1.37 14.69 17.99
CA ARG A 76 -2.11 15.41 19.03
C ARG A 76 -2.31 16.87 18.69
N LEU A 77 -1.26 17.52 18.15
CA LEU A 77 -1.30 18.93 17.75
C LEU A 77 -2.28 19.19 16.58
N LEU A 78 -2.24 18.33 15.55
CA LEU A 78 -2.97 18.57 14.29
C LEU A 78 -4.41 18.03 14.31
N TYR A 79 -4.69 16.98 15.10
CA TYR A 79 -5.96 16.27 15.02
C TYR A 79 -6.66 16.12 16.39
N ASP A 80 -6.11 16.72 17.44
CA ASP A 80 -6.61 16.60 18.82
C ASP A 80 -6.88 15.13 19.24
N THR A 81 -6.01 14.23 18.82
CA THR A 81 -6.13 12.80 19.14
C THR A 81 -5.67 12.57 20.59
N GLY A 82 -6.33 11.68 21.32
CA GLY A 82 -5.97 11.29 22.69
C GLY A 82 -4.65 10.47 22.77
N VAL A 83 -3.87 10.38 21.70
CA VAL A 83 -2.58 9.66 21.69
C VAL A 83 -1.57 10.43 22.51
N LYS A 84 -1.09 9.80 23.60
CA LYS A 84 -0.05 10.39 24.47
C LYS A 84 1.34 10.19 23.83
N PRO A 85 2.10 11.25 23.56
CA PRO A 85 3.50 11.13 23.17
C PRO A 85 4.35 10.64 24.34
N GLY A 86 5.51 10.07 24.03
CA GLY A 86 6.54 9.75 25.02
C GLY A 86 7.09 11.00 25.69
N ASP A 87 8.01 10.82 26.62
CA ASP A 87 8.51 11.87 27.50
C ASP A 87 9.37 12.91 26.77
N PHE A 88 8.91 14.17 26.75
CA PHE A 88 9.61 15.33 26.15
C PHE A 88 8.99 16.64 26.67
N ASP A 89 9.65 17.77 26.48
CA ASP A 89 9.16 19.06 26.96
C ASP A 89 8.10 19.67 26.03
N GLY A 90 8.27 19.55 24.71
CA GLY A 90 7.32 20.09 23.75
C GLY A 90 7.86 20.18 22.32
N LEU A 91 6.97 20.64 21.42
CA LEU A 91 7.31 21.02 20.05
C LEU A 91 7.40 22.54 19.96
N THR A 92 8.44 23.03 19.29
CA THR A 92 8.64 24.47 19.03
C THR A 92 9.01 24.70 17.57
N GLY A 93 9.05 25.97 17.13
CA GLY A 93 9.35 26.35 15.74
C GLY A 93 8.08 26.47 14.90
N ASP A 94 8.20 26.19 13.60
CA ASP A 94 7.19 26.51 12.59
C ASP A 94 6.08 25.43 12.50
N VAL A 95 5.58 24.95 13.63
CA VAL A 95 4.56 23.87 13.70
C VAL A 95 3.25 24.23 12.99
N GLN A 96 2.92 25.51 12.94
CA GLN A 96 1.75 26.05 12.25
C GLN A 96 1.77 25.88 10.72
N LEU A 97 2.93 25.60 10.14
CA LEU A 97 3.04 25.31 8.70
C LEU A 97 2.64 23.87 8.35
N LEU A 98 2.53 23.00 9.35
CA LEU A 98 2.16 21.61 9.14
C LEU A 98 0.65 21.47 8.97
N LYS A 99 0.21 20.84 7.88
CA LYS A 99 -1.21 20.57 7.59
C LYS A 99 -1.63 19.16 7.96
N SER A 100 -0.72 18.21 7.84
CA SER A 100 -0.99 16.79 8.11
C SER A 100 0.29 16.07 8.50
N VAL A 101 0.14 14.94 9.20
CA VAL A 101 1.22 14.01 9.52
C VAL A 101 0.77 12.59 9.25
N GLU A 102 1.61 11.85 8.53
CA GLU A 102 1.34 10.46 8.17
C GLU A 102 2.53 9.59 8.56
N MET A 103 2.23 8.36 8.97
CA MET A 103 3.24 7.36 9.32
C MET A 103 3.17 6.20 8.33
N VAL A 104 4.25 6.00 7.59
CA VAL A 104 4.41 4.86 6.70
C VAL A 104 5.33 3.85 7.37
N ASP A 105 4.79 2.73 7.81
CA ASP A 105 5.51 1.66 8.48
C ASP A 105 5.52 0.36 7.65
N GLN A 106 6.26 -0.65 8.12
CA GLN A 106 6.41 -1.96 7.47
C GLN A 106 5.32 -2.97 7.86
N ASN A 107 4.33 -2.58 8.66
CA ASN A 107 3.23 -3.47 9.00
C ASN A 107 2.40 -3.79 7.75
N PRO A 108 1.75 -4.95 7.68
CA PRO A 108 0.84 -5.28 6.58
C PRO A 108 -0.23 -4.22 6.36
N ILE A 109 -0.66 -4.01 5.11
CA ILE A 109 -1.70 -3.03 4.73
C ILE A 109 -3.10 -3.42 5.21
N GLY A 110 -3.25 -4.58 5.82
CA GLY A 110 -4.48 -5.07 6.44
C GLY A 110 -4.23 -6.31 7.26
N LYS A 111 -5.18 -6.63 8.16
CA LYS A 111 -5.09 -7.80 9.04
C LYS A 111 -5.69 -9.07 8.44
N SER A 112 -6.48 -8.95 7.37
CA SER A 112 -7.17 -10.05 6.72
C SER A 112 -6.31 -10.60 5.58
N SER A 113 -6.33 -11.92 5.38
CA SER A 113 -5.78 -12.63 4.20
C SER A 113 -6.31 -12.09 2.86
N ARG A 114 -7.50 -11.47 2.90
CA ARG A 114 -8.15 -10.82 1.74
C ARG A 114 -7.68 -9.40 1.46
N SER A 115 -6.87 -8.82 2.35
CA SER A 115 -6.28 -7.50 2.10
C SER A 115 -5.27 -7.58 0.95
N ASN A 116 -5.37 -6.69 -0.01
CA ASN A 116 -4.51 -6.67 -1.18
C ASN A 116 -4.25 -5.23 -1.68
N PRO A 117 -3.21 -5.02 -2.49
CA PRO A 117 -2.83 -3.70 -2.97
C PRO A 117 -3.94 -2.95 -3.69
N VAL A 118 -4.66 -3.61 -4.61
CA VAL A 118 -5.67 -2.96 -5.45
C VAL A 118 -6.87 -2.43 -4.65
N THR A 119 -7.24 -3.13 -3.56
CA THR A 119 -8.29 -2.65 -2.64
C THR A 119 -7.78 -1.49 -1.79
N TYR A 120 -6.53 -1.58 -1.31
CA TYR A 120 -5.95 -0.55 -0.45
C TYR A 120 -5.86 0.82 -1.14
N ILE A 121 -5.44 0.86 -2.40
CA ILE A 121 -5.39 2.10 -3.22
C ILE A 121 -6.75 2.47 -3.82
N LYS A 122 -7.82 1.72 -3.51
CA LYS A 122 -9.20 1.92 -3.99
C LYS A 122 -9.39 1.81 -5.52
N ALA A 123 -8.47 1.20 -6.24
CA ALA A 123 -8.64 0.92 -7.67
C ALA A 123 -9.67 -0.19 -7.91
N TYR A 124 -9.84 -1.10 -6.94
CA TYR A 124 -10.79 -2.21 -7.06
C TYR A 124 -12.24 -1.77 -7.16
N ASP A 125 -12.62 -0.65 -6.56
CA ASP A 125 -13.98 -0.12 -6.63
C ASP A 125 -14.35 0.27 -8.08
N GLU A 126 -13.42 0.88 -8.81
CA GLU A 126 -13.60 1.22 -10.21
C GLU A 126 -13.63 -0.03 -11.10
N ILE A 127 -12.79 -1.04 -10.79
CA ILE A 127 -12.79 -2.33 -11.51
C ILE A 127 -14.13 -3.03 -11.32
N ARG A 128 -14.65 -3.13 -10.08
CA ARG A 128 -15.96 -3.73 -9.81
C ARG A 128 -17.08 -3.03 -10.56
N LYS A 129 -17.05 -1.71 -10.60
CA LYS A 129 -18.01 -0.91 -11.38
C LYS A 129 -17.92 -1.24 -12.87
N LEU A 130 -16.72 -1.29 -13.43
CA LEU A 130 -16.51 -1.62 -14.84
C LEU A 130 -17.10 -2.99 -15.22
N PHE A 131 -16.96 -3.99 -14.34
CA PHE A 131 -17.52 -5.32 -14.55
C PHE A 131 -19.04 -5.34 -14.37
N SER A 132 -19.61 -4.63 -13.41
CA SER A 132 -21.07 -4.52 -13.26
C SER A 132 -21.76 -3.78 -14.42
N ASP A 133 -21.03 -2.92 -15.13
CA ASP A 133 -21.54 -2.22 -16.29
C ASP A 133 -21.53 -3.08 -17.58
N GLN A 134 -20.98 -4.32 -17.53
CA GLN A 134 -20.98 -5.19 -18.71
C GLN A 134 -22.40 -5.74 -19.03
N PRO A 135 -22.76 -5.89 -20.31
CA PRO A 135 -24.10 -6.34 -20.70
C PRO A 135 -24.55 -7.65 -20.02
N TYR A 136 -23.65 -8.63 -19.91
CA TYR A 136 -23.94 -9.89 -19.25
C TYR A 136 -24.24 -9.70 -17.75
N ALA A 137 -23.49 -8.84 -17.07
CA ALA A 137 -23.71 -8.54 -15.67
C ALA A 137 -25.06 -7.85 -15.45
N GLN A 138 -25.39 -6.87 -16.28
CA GLN A 138 -26.69 -6.16 -16.21
C GLN A 138 -27.87 -7.10 -16.48
N HIS A 139 -27.76 -7.97 -17.50
CA HIS A 139 -28.81 -8.93 -17.83
C HIS A 139 -29.08 -9.93 -16.68
N ASN A 140 -28.05 -10.34 -15.95
CA ASN A 140 -28.15 -11.29 -14.84
C ASN A 140 -28.27 -10.60 -13.46
N GLY A 141 -28.45 -9.29 -13.38
CA GLY A 141 -28.62 -8.56 -12.13
C GLY A 141 -27.36 -8.54 -11.24
N LEU A 142 -26.17 -8.74 -11.80
CA LEU A 142 -24.89 -8.75 -11.08
C LEU A 142 -24.38 -7.33 -10.88
N GLY A 143 -24.73 -6.71 -9.75
CA GLY A 143 -24.21 -5.40 -9.36
C GLY A 143 -22.75 -5.45 -8.90
N ALA A 144 -22.17 -4.29 -8.62
CA ALA A 144 -20.75 -4.17 -8.19
C ALA A 144 -20.40 -4.97 -6.92
N SER A 145 -21.39 -5.30 -6.08
CA SER A 145 -21.21 -6.16 -4.91
C SER A 145 -20.91 -7.60 -5.27
N ALA A 146 -21.45 -8.12 -6.38
CA ALA A 146 -21.17 -9.48 -6.85
C ALA A 146 -19.70 -9.71 -7.20
N PHE A 147 -19.00 -8.66 -7.60
CA PHE A 147 -17.58 -8.68 -7.92
C PHE A 147 -16.67 -8.43 -6.70
N SER A 148 -17.20 -8.50 -5.48
CA SER A 148 -16.44 -8.38 -4.25
C SER A 148 -16.14 -9.75 -3.65
N PHE A 149 -14.88 -10.04 -3.38
CA PHE A 149 -14.48 -11.24 -2.63
C PHE A 149 -14.62 -11.07 -1.10
N ASN A 150 -15.01 -9.88 -0.63
CA ASN A 150 -15.20 -9.58 0.80
C ASN A 150 -16.64 -9.73 1.27
N ILE A 151 -17.62 -9.63 0.35
CA ILE A 151 -19.05 -9.65 0.65
C ILE A 151 -19.67 -10.91 0.07
N ALA A 152 -20.69 -11.47 0.73
CA ALA A 152 -21.47 -12.59 0.19
C ALA A 152 -22.25 -12.14 -1.07
N GLY A 153 -22.53 -13.08 -1.95
CA GLY A 153 -23.32 -12.87 -3.17
C GLY A 153 -22.62 -13.32 -4.45
N GLY A 154 -21.36 -12.96 -4.68
CA GLY A 154 -20.64 -13.40 -5.88
C GLY A 154 -19.34 -14.14 -5.58
N ARG A 155 -18.86 -14.09 -4.35
CA ARG A 155 -17.68 -14.85 -3.92
C ARG A 155 -18.00 -16.34 -3.76
N CYS A 156 -16.98 -17.18 -3.90
CA CYS A 156 -17.07 -18.59 -3.53
C CYS A 156 -17.42 -18.72 -2.05
N GLU A 157 -18.42 -19.53 -1.72
CA GLU A 157 -18.90 -19.68 -0.34
C GLU A 157 -18.00 -20.56 0.50
N GLU A 158 -17.36 -21.59 -0.08
CA GLU A 158 -16.46 -22.47 0.67
C GLU A 158 -15.21 -21.71 1.17
N CYS A 159 -14.47 -21.08 0.27
CA CYS A 159 -13.28 -20.34 0.66
C CYS A 159 -13.59 -18.87 1.05
N GLN A 160 -14.84 -18.47 1.02
CA GLN A 160 -15.28 -17.08 1.31
C GLN A 160 -14.51 -16.00 0.56
N GLY A 161 -14.08 -16.29 -0.68
CA GLY A 161 -13.36 -15.37 -1.53
C GLY A 161 -11.84 -15.34 -1.32
N GLU A 162 -11.29 -16.25 -0.52
CA GLU A 162 -9.83 -16.35 -0.33
C GLU A 162 -9.13 -17.12 -1.45
N GLY A 163 -9.85 -18.02 -2.12
CA GLY A 163 -9.30 -18.93 -3.13
C GLY A 163 -8.54 -20.10 -2.53
N MET A 164 -8.23 -20.05 -1.24
CA MET A 164 -7.51 -21.06 -0.48
C MET A 164 -8.32 -21.43 0.77
N ILE A 165 -8.17 -22.68 1.24
CA ILE A 165 -8.71 -23.16 2.50
C ILE A 165 -7.54 -23.40 3.44
N LYS A 166 -7.58 -22.75 4.59
CA LYS A 166 -6.55 -22.88 5.62
C LYS A 166 -6.94 -24.00 6.59
N VAL A 167 -6.12 -25.05 6.64
CA VAL A 167 -6.25 -26.14 7.59
C VAL A 167 -5.27 -25.93 8.72
N SER A 168 -5.80 -25.61 9.90
CA SER A 168 -4.97 -25.40 11.09
C SER A 168 -4.54 -26.74 11.68
N MET A 169 -3.26 -26.90 11.95
CA MET A 169 -2.68 -28.10 12.53
C MET A 169 -2.15 -27.80 13.96
N GLN A 170 -2.56 -28.62 14.93
CA GLN A 170 -2.25 -28.37 16.37
C GLN A 170 -0.76 -28.31 16.70
N PHE A 171 0.11 -28.99 15.93
CA PHE A 171 1.54 -29.11 16.23
C PHE A 171 2.45 -28.79 15.04
N MET A 172 1.90 -28.34 13.92
CA MET A 172 2.64 -28.02 12.71
C MET A 172 2.14 -26.68 12.13
N ALA A 173 2.88 -26.12 11.18
CA ALA A 173 2.44 -24.95 10.46
C ALA A 173 1.11 -25.24 9.73
N ASP A 174 0.22 -24.24 9.71
CA ASP A 174 -1.03 -24.33 8.97
C ASP A 174 -0.76 -24.64 7.49
N VAL A 175 -1.58 -25.49 6.90
CA VAL A 175 -1.50 -25.85 5.47
C VAL A 175 -2.56 -25.07 4.71
N GLU A 176 -2.15 -24.42 3.63
CA GLU A 176 -3.07 -23.74 2.72
C GLU A 176 -3.30 -24.60 1.48
N LEU A 177 -4.54 -25.00 1.25
CA LEU A 177 -4.97 -25.81 0.12
C LEU A 177 -5.78 -24.96 -0.85
N VAL A 178 -5.60 -25.18 -2.15
CA VAL A 178 -6.43 -24.52 -3.16
C VAL A 178 -7.88 -24.97 -2.95
N CYS A 179 -8.81 -24.01 -2.93
CA CYS A 179 -10.23 -24.32 -2.80
C CYS A 179 -10.71 -25.12 -4.02
N GLU A 180 -11.19 -26.34 -3.82
CA GLU A 180 -11.65 -27.21 -4.89
C GLU A 180 -12.90 -26.67 -5.60
N ALA A 181 -13.83 -26.08 -4.85
CA ALA A 181 -15.09 -25.56 -5.40
C ALA A 181 -14.88 -24.44 -6.44
N CYS A 182 -13.92 -23.55 -6.22
CA CYS A 182 -13.66 -22.46 -7.18
C CYS A 182 -12.34 -22.64 -7.94
N GLY A 183 -11.57 -23.69 -7.69
CA GLY A 183 -10.25 -23.89 -8.29
C GLY A 183 -9.31 -22.73 -8.03
N GLY A 184 -9.37 -22.09 -6.85
CA GLY A 184 -8.56 -20.91 -6.50
C GLY A 184 -9.08 -19.58 -7.04
N ARG A 185 -10.17 -19.57 -7.84
CA ARG A 185 -10.65 -18.38 -8.57
C ARG A 185 -11.46 -17.39 -7.74
N ARG A 186 -11.74 -17.67 -6.47
CA ARG A 186 -12.36 -16.77 -5.47
C ARG A 186 -13.84 -16.45 -5.66
N PHE A 187 -14.39 -16.60 -6.87
CA PHE A 187 -15.74 -16.22 -7.26
C PHE A 187 -16.54 -17.42 -7.73
N ARG A 188 -17.86 -17.27 -7.76
CA ARG A 188 -18.78 -18.21 -8.40
C ARG A 188 -18.61 -18.14 -9.91
N ASP A 189 -18.93 -19.24 -10.61
CA ASP A 189 -18.78 -19.32 -12.06
C ASP A 189 -19.61 -18.27 -12.80
N GLU A 190 -20.83 -17.97 -12.37
CA GLU A 190 -21.69 -16.92 -12.96
C GLU A 190 -21.01 -15.52 -12.97
N VAL A 191 -20.21 -15.20 -11.93
CA VAL A 191 -19.45 -13.95 -11.87
C VAL A 191 -18.25 -14.00 -12.82
N LEU A 192 -17.63 -15.18 -12.95
CA LEU A 192 -16.48 -15.40 -13.82
C LEU A 192 -16.85 -15.42 -15.31
N GLU A 193 -18.13 -15.65 -15.65
CA GLU A 193 -18.65 -15.53 -17.03
C GLU A 193 -18.69 -14.07 -17.50
N VAL A 194 -18.77 -13.10 -16.60
CA VAL A 194 -18.68 -11.67 -16.96
C VAL A 194 -17.27 -11.38 -17.45
N LYS A 195 -17.16 -10.92 -18.70
CA LYS A 195 -15.86 -10.59 -19.32
C LYS A 195 -15.79 -9.12 -19.74
N TYR A 196 -14.67 -8.51 -19.44
CA TYR A 196 -14.27 -7.24 -20.03
C TYR A 196 -13.06 -7.47 -20.93
N ARG A 197 -13.21 -7.24 -22.23
CA ARG A 197 -12.17 -7.51 -23.26
C ARG A 197 -11.60 -8.95 -23.14
N GLY A 198 -12.48 -9.93 -22.94
CA GLY A 198 -12.14 -11.35 -22.84
C GLY A 198 -11.53 -11.78 -21.48
N LYS A 199 -11.37 -10.89 -20.51
CA LYS A 199 -10.83 -11.17 -19.17
C LYS A 199 -11.93 -11.16 -18.12
N SER A 200 -11.96 -12.17 -17.23
CA SER A 200 -12.80 -12.19 -16.04
C SER A 200 -12.22 -11.30 -14.94
N ILE A 201 -13.01 -11.06 -13.90
CA ILE A 201 -12.54 -10.34 -12.70
C ILE A 201 -11.34 -11.05 -12.05
N TYR A 202 -11.31 -12.39 -12.07
CA TYR A 202 -10.19 -13.16 -11.57
C TYR A 202 -8.93 -12.95 -12.43
N ASP A 203 -9.05 -13.01 -13.75
CA ASP A 203 -7.92 -12.76 -14.66
C ASP A 203 -7.31 -11.39 -14.43
N VAL A 204 -8.14 -10.37 -14.15
CA VAL A 204 -7.67 -9.01 -13.83
C VAL A 204 -6.94 -8.99 -12.48
N LEU A 205 -7.42 -9.70 -11.46
CA LEU A 205 -6.73 -9.78 -10.17
C LEU A 205 -5.37 -10.50 -10.25
N GLU A 206 -5.20 -11.39 -11.22
CA GLU A 206 -3.93 -12.09 -11.49
C GLU A 206 -2.95 -11.28 -12.33
N MET A 207 -3.38 -10.18 -12.96
CA MET A 207 -2.47 -9.27 -13.67
C MET A 207 -1.49 -8.62 -12.69
N THR A 208 -0.28 -8.38 -13.15
CA THR A 208 0.63 -7.45 -12.47
C THR A 208 0.12 -6.02 -12.59
N VAL A 209 0.61 -5.12 -11.75
CA VAL A 209 0.28 -3.69 -11.85
C VAL A 209 0.65 -3.15 -13.24
N ASP A 210 1.81 -3.53 -13.79
CA ASP A 210 2.26 -3.10 -15.11
C ASP A 210 1.32 -3.62 -16.22
N ASP A 211 0.94 -4.90 -16.18
CA ASP A 211 0.00 -5.49 -17.14
C ASP A 211 -1.38 -4.83 -17.07
N ALA A 212 -1.86 -4.55 -15.86
CA ALA A 212 -3.16 -3.91 -15.66
C ALA A 212 -3.16 -2.46 -16.16
N ILE A 213 -2.10 -1.69 -15.92
CA ILE A 213 -1.94 -0.34 -16.47
C ILE A 213 -1.95 -0.38 -18.00
N ALA A 214 -1.24 -1.32 -18.63
CA ALA A 214 -1.26 -1.49 -20.06
C ALA A 214 -2.67 -1.87 -20.58
N PHE A 215 -3.31 -2.86 -19.94
CA PHE A 215 -4.63 -3.38 -20.33
C PHE A 215 -5.73 -2.31 -20.27
N PHE A 216 -5.83 -1.57 -19.16
CA PHE A 216 -6.83 -0.49 -19.02
C PHE A 216 -6.41 0.79 -19.76
N GLY A 217 -5.11 1.00 -19.94
CA GLY A 217 -4.54 2.16 -20.62
C GLY A 217 -4.98 2.30 -22.07
N GLU A 218 -5.14 1.18 -22.79
CA GLU A 218 -5.61 1.17 -24.18
C GLU A 218 -6.99 1.83 -24.36
N GLU A 219 -7.87 1.69 -23.37
CA GLU A 219 -9.23 2.27 -23.38
C GLU A 219 -9.35 3.57 -22.58
N SER A 220 -8.30 4.02 -21.91
CA SER A 220 -8.33 5.16 -20.97
C SER A 220 -8.76 6.48 -21.62
N LYS A 221 -8.50 6.65 -22.91
CA LYS A 221 -8.91 7.83 -23.69
C LYS A 221 -10.41 7.86 -23.96
N LYS A 222 -11.06 6.69 -24.08
CA LYS A 222 -12.48 6.56 -24.44
C LYS A 222 -13.37 6.26 -23.23
N ASN A 223 -12.82 5.61 -22.21
CA ASN A 223 -13.54 5.17 -21.02
C ASN A 223 -13.01 5.85 -19.75
N ALA A 224 -13.84 6.68 -19.13
CA ALA A 224 -13.47 7.42 -17.93
C ALA A 224 -13.20 6.50 -16.72
N THR A 225 -13.84 5.32 -16.64
CA THR A 225 -13.58 4.34 -15.59
C THR A 225 -12.19 3.71 -15.75
N CYS A 226 -11.83 3.34 -16.99
CA CYS A 226 -10.47 2.82 -17.28
C CYS A 226 -9.40 3.87 -16.97
N ARG A 227 -9.64 5.13 -17.29
CA ARG A 227 -8.72 6.22 -16.93
C ARG A 227 -8.52 6.31 -15.41
N ARG A 228 -9.60 6.30 -14.62
CA ARG A 228 -9.50 6.32 -13.14
C ARG A 228 -8.79 5.10 -12.58
N ILE A 229 -8.98 3.90 -13.17
CA ILE A 229 -8.23 2.69 -12.78
C ILE A 229 -6.74 2.93 -12.98
N VAL A 230 -6.32 3.40 -14.16
CA VAL A 230 -4.91 3.68 -14.47
C VAL A 230 -4.34 4.73 -13.50
N GLU A 231 -5.04 5.84 -13.30
CA GLU A 231 -4.62 6.92 -12.38
C GLU A 231 -4.39 6.41 -10.95
N ARG A 232 -5.21 5.45 -10.48
CA ARG A 232 -5.05 4.85 -9.15
C ARG A 232 -3.94 3.80 -9.09
N LEU A 233 -3.65 3.10 -10.19
CA LEU A 233 -2.59 2.10 -10.27
C LEU A 233 -1.20 2.73 -10.47
N GLN A 234 -1.11 3.86 -11.17
CA GLN A 234 0.14 4.53 -11.52
C GLN A 234 1.09 4.73 -10.32
N PRO A 235 0.64 5.20 -9.14
CA PRO A 235 1.52 5.36 -7.99
C PRO A 235 2.16 4.06 -7.49
N LEU A 236 1.51 2.88 -7.69
CA LEU A 236 2.16 1.60 -7.38
C LEU A 236 3.33 1.33 -8.33
N GLN A 237 3.19 1.63 -9.61
CA GLN A 237 4.28 1.54 -10.57
C GLN A 237 5.41 2.53 -10.24
N ASP A 238 5.06 3.78 -9.90
CA ASP A 238 6.02 4.85 -9.58
C ASP A 238 6.90 4.52 -8.37
N VAL A 239 6.36 3.79 -7.38
CA VAL A 239 7.14 3.30 -6.22
C VAL A 239 7.86 1.98 -6.51
N GLY A 240 7.89 1.51 -7.77
CA GLY A 240 8.60 0.29 -8.18
C GLY A 240 7.90 -1.01 -7.79
N LEU A 241 6.55 -1.02 -7.71
CA LEU A 241 5.73 -2.20 -7.44
C LEU A 241 4.97 -2.69 -8.69
N GLY A 242 5.45 -2.38 -9.88
CA GLY A 242 4.84 -2.79 -11.14
C GLY A 242 4.67 -4.31 -11.30
N TYR A 243 5.55 -5.08 -10.65
CA TYR A 243 5.59 -6.55 -10.73
C TYR A 243 4.61 -7.30 -9.81
N ILE A 244 4.02 -6.66 -8.79
CA ILE A 244 3.09 -7.33 -7.88
C ILE A 244 1.73 -7.54 -8.55
N LYS A 245 1.06 -8.66 -8.21
CA LYS A 245 -0.30 -8.91 -8.72
C LYS A 245 -1.32 -8.05 -7.99
N LEU A 246 -2.35 -7.59 -8.70
CA LEU A 246 -3.42 -6.77 -8.14
C LEU A 246 -4.11 -7.44 -6.94
N GLY A 247 -4.41 -8.73 -7.07
CA GLY A 247 -5.08 -9.55 -6.05
C GLY A 247 -4.15 -10.24 -5.07
N GLN A 248 -2.85 -9.93 -5.05
CA GLN A 248 -1.88 -10.55 -4.15
C GLN A 248 -2.22 -10.22 -2.69
N SER A 249 -2.26 -11.25 -1.82
CA SER A 249 -2.52 -11.03 -0.39
C SER A 249 -1.42 -10.19 0.25
N SER A 250 -1.81 -9.26 1.11
CA SER A 250 -0.86 -8.42 1.85
C SER A 250 0.05 -9.23 2.79
N SER A 251 -0.38 -10.43 3.20
CA SER A 251 0.43 -11.33 4.04
C SER A 251 1.63 -11.91 3.29
N THR A 252 1.59 -11.96 1.96
CA THR A 252 2.67 -12.46 1.10
C THR A 252 3.65 -11.36 0.67
N LEU A 253 3.32 -10.09 0.96
CA LEU A 253 4.17 -8.95 0.67
C LEU A 253 5.25 -8.82 1.74
N SER A 254 6.47 -8.51 1.33
CA SER A 254 7.54 -8.12 2.24
C SER A 254 7.21 -6.82 2.98
N GLY A 255 7.88 -6.57 4.12
CA GLY A 255 7.69 -5.31 4.86
C GLY A 255 7.94 -4.06 4.01
N GLY A 256 8.94 -4.11 3.13
CA GLY A 256 9.25 -3.01 2.21
C GLY A 256 8.19 -2.81 1.11
N GLU A 257 7.58 -3.88 0.61
CA GLU A 257 6.47 -3.80 -0.35
C GLU A 257 5.22 -3.22 0.31
N ASN A 258 4.86 -3.69 1.51
CA ASN A 258 3.77 -3.12 2.30
C ASN A 258 3.97 -1.62 2.56
N GLN A 259 5.20 -1.22 2.89
CA GLN A 259 5.55 0.19 3.10
C GLN A 259 5.37 1.01 1.82
N ARG A 260 5.81 0.51 0.66
CA ARG A 260 5.65 1.19 -0.63
C ARG A 260 4.20 1.27 -1.08
N VAL A 261 3.36 0.24 -0.83
CA VAL A 261 1.91 0.32 -1.09
C VAL A 261 1.27 1.44 -0.26
N LYS A 262 1.63 1.56 1.03
CA LYS A 262 1.17 2.68 1.87
C LYS A 262 1.62 4.03 1.31
N LEU A 263 2.89 4.15 0.92
CA LEU A 263 3.41 5.37 0.32
C LEU A 263 2.64 5.73 -0.95
N ALA A 264 2.41 4.78 -1.85
CA ALA A 264 1.63 4.98 -3.07
C ALA A 264 0.24 5.56 -2.80
N SER A 265 -0.44 5.13 -1.72
CA SER A 265 -1.77 5.63 -1.36
C SER A 265 -1.79 7.12 -0.97
N PHE A 266 -0.67 7.69 -0.56
CA PHE A 266 -0.54 9.13 -0.27
C PHE A 266 -0.18 9.94 -1.51
N LEU A 267 0.44 9.33 -2.52
CA LEU A 267 0.77 9.99 -3.78
C LEU A 267 -0.48 10.18 -4.69
N THR A 268 -1.56 9.48 -4.42
CA THR A 268 -2.85 9.61 -5.13
C THR A 268 -3.74 10.73 -4.61
N LYS A 269 -3.37 11.37 -3.53
CA LYS A 269 -4.08 12.52 -2.93
C LYS A 269 -3.43 13.82 -3.42
#